data_817172ced8eb59ac0095a99d5619c304
#
_entry.id   817172ced8eb59ac0095a99d5619c304
#
_cell.length_a   1.000
_cell.length_b   1.000
_cell.length_c   1.000
_cell.angle_alpha   90.00
_cell.angle_beta   90.00
_cell.angle_gamma   90.00
#
_symmetry.space_group_name_H-M   'P 1'
#
loop_
_entity.id
_entity.type
_entity.pdbx_description
1 polymer ?
#
loop_
_entity_poly.entity_id
_entity_poly.type
_entity_poly.pdbx_seq_one_letter_code
_entity_poly.pdbx_strand_id
1 'polypeptide(L)'
;MSKLRALEIALWTASAVALALVVWMMADRTVFQAYKEWVFERKLGEQGRQGKAPGERSPAEPHRAPWPLPGPAPRLRTLPPESMVGRVEIPRLGMKALILEGTSSRALRRAVGHIEGTSLPGDGGNTGLAGHRDTFFRQLKNINLGDVIRVHTLDGMFDYVVESTGVVAPERIEVLNATASPALT
;
A
#
# COMPACT_ATOMS: atom_id res chain seq x y z
N MET A 1 13.34 41.51 33.69
CA MET A 1 13.11 41.12 32.29
C MET A 1 11.81 41.76 31.83
N SER A 2 11.78 42.51 30.73
CA SER A 2 10.55 43.15 30.26
C SER A 2 9.54 42.11 29.81
N LYS A 3 8.25 42.30 30.07
CA LYS A 3 7.16 41.40 29.68
C LYS A 3 7.20 41.04 28.17
N LEU A 4 7.74 41.97 27.35
CA LEU A 4 7.96 41.75 25.91
C LEU A 4 8.98 40.65 25.63
N ARG A 5 10.13 40.62 26.33
CA ARG A 5 11.14 39.55 26.16
C ARG A 5 10.62 38.19 26.58
N ALA A 6 9.82 38.13 27.63
CA ALA A 6 9.21 36.88 28.06
C ALA A 6 8.21 36.35 27.01
N LEU A 7 7.40 37.21 26.41
CA LEU A 7 6.49 36.88 25.33
C LEU A 7 7.23 36.39 24.08
N GLU A 8 8.32 37.08 23.71
CA GLU A 8 9.15 36.72 22.56
C GLU A 8 9.75 35.31 22.74
N ILE A 9 10.33 35.03 23.90
CA ILE A 9 10.89 33.70 24.23
C ILE A 9 9.79 32.63 24.17
N ALA A 10 8.60 32.90 24.72
CA ALA A 10 7.48 31.96 24.69
C ALA A 10 7.01 31.65 23.25
N LEU A 11 6.98 32.66 22.37
CA LEU A 11 6.65 32.46 20.94
C LEU A 11 7.71 31.63 20.21
N TRP A 12 8.99 31.90 20.44
CA TRP A 12 10.08 31.13 19.84
C TRP A 12 10.07 29.68 20.31
N THR A 13 9.83 29.42 21.60
CA THR A 13 9.75 28.07 22.14
C THR A 13 8.54 27.31 21.58
N ALA A 14 7.38 27.94 21.50
CA ALA A 14 6.19 27.33 20.92
C ALA A 14 6.40 26.98 19.44
N SER A 15 7.04 27.86 18.66
CA SER A 15 7.37 27.62 17.25
C SER A 15 8.37 26.47 17.09
N ALA A 16 9.40 26.42 17.95
CA ALA A 16 10.38 25.33 17.93
C ALA A 16 9.74 23.97 18.26
N VAL A 17 8.85 23.93 19.24
CA VAL A 17 8.10 22.70 19.60
C VAL A 17 7.19 22.27 18.45
N ALA A 18 6.46 23.21 17.86
CA ALA A 18 5.61 22.90 16.71
C ALA A 18 6.41 22.34 15.52
N LEU A 19 7.55 22.94 15.21
CA LEU A 19 8.44 22.46 14.16
C LEU A 19 9.00 21.07 14.47
N ALA A 20 9.42 20.83 15.70
CA ALA A 20 9.91 19.53 16.14
C ALA A 20 8.84 18.43 16.02
N LEU A 21 7.58 18.74 16.36
CA LEU A 21 6.46 17.82 16.18
C LEU A 21 6.19 17.48 14.72
N VAL A 22 6.26 18.49 13.83
CA VAL A 22 6.09 18.26 12.39
C VAL A 22 7.22 17.40 11.83
N VAL A 23 8.46 17.70 12.18
CA VAL A 23 9.64 16.93 11.76
C VAL A 23 9.54 15.47 12.29
N TRP A 24 9.15 15.29 13.54
CA TRP A 24 8.97 13.98 14.13
C TRP A 24 7.86 13.17 13.42
N MET A 25 6.74 13.81 13.11
CA MET A 25 5.63 13.18 12.39
C MET A 25 6.01 12.79 10.95
N MET A 26 6.83 13.62 10.28
CA MET A 26 7.37 13.28 8.95
C MET A 26 8.39 12.16 9.01
N ALA A 27 9.29 12.19 10.02
CA ALA A 27 10.31 11.17 10.21
C ALA A 27 9.70 9.80 10.56
N ASP A 28 8.67 9.76 11.40
CA ASP A 28 7.98 8.49 11.77
C ASP A 28 7.46 7.76 10.53
N ARG A 29 6.91 8.48 9.56
CA ARG A 29 6.40 7.88 8.31
C ARG A 29 7.52 7.34 7.43
N THR A 30 8.58 8.12 7.21
CA THR A 30 9.69 7.73 6.33
C THR A 30 10.52 6.59 6.93
N VAL A 31 10.82 6.66 8.21
CA VAL A 31 11.56 5.61 8.93
C VAL A 31 10.75 4.32 8.97
N PHE A 32 9.45 4.40 9.23
CA PHE A 32 8.58 3.22 9.24
C PHE A 32 8.53 2.54 7.87
N GLN A 33 8.37 3.31 6.79
CA GLN A 33 8.37 2.78 5.42
C GLN A 33 9.71 2.10 5.10
N ALA A 34 10.84 2.78 5.35
CA ALA A 34 12.16 2.24 5.07
C ALA A 34 12.46 0.96 5.87
N TYR A 35 12.11 0.94 7.17
CA TYR A 35 12.30 -0.24 8.02
C TYR A 35 11.46 -1.42 7.56
N LYS A 36 10.16 -1.21 7.31
CA LYS A 36 9.26 -2.28 6.88
C LYS A 36 9.60 -2.78 5.47
N GLU A 37 10.04 -1.89 4.59
CA GLU A 37 10.51 -2.27 3.26
C GLU A 37 11.75 -3.15 3.34
N TRP A 38 12.72 -2.80 4.18
CA TRP A 38 13.90 -3.63 4.42
C TRP A 38 13.51 -5.02 4.97
N VAL A 39 12.57 -5.08 5.92
CA VAL A 39 12.05 -6.35 6.46
C VAL A 39 11.37 -7.17 5.36
N PHE A 40 10.60 -6.53 4.49
CA PHE A 40 9.90 -7.19 3.38
C PHE A 40 10.87 -7.76 2.36
N GLU A 41 11.85 -6.96 1.92
CA GLU A 41 12.90 -7.42 0.97
C GLU A 41 13.72 -8.58 1.56
N ARG A 42 14.02 -8.54 2.85
CA ARG A 42 14.70 -9.63 3.53
C ARG A 42 13.89 -10.92 3.51
N LYS A 43 12.58 -10.86 3.80
CA LYS A 43 11.69 -12.03 3.74
C LYS A 43 11.57 -12.59 2.32
N LEU A 44 11.46 -11.75 1.31
CA LEU A 44 11.50 -12.19 -0.09
C LEU A 44 12.81 -12.88 -0.43
N GLY A 45 13.96 -12.36 0.02
CA GLY A 45 15.27 -12.96 -0.18
C GLY A 45 15.43 -14.31 0.53
N GLU A 46 14.84 -14.49 1.70
CA GLU A 46 14.83 -15.75 2.45
C GLU A 46 13.99 -16.82 1.74
N GLN A 47 12.82 -16.45 1.20
CA GLN A 47 11.97 -17.36 0.41
C GLN A 47 12.60 -17.76 -0.91
N GLY A 48 13.29 -16.85 -1.59
CA GLY A 48 14.05 -17.14 -2.81
C GLY A 48 15.21 -18.14 -2.58
N ARG A 49 15.73 -18.24 -1.37
CA ARG A 49 16.80 -19.19 -1.01
C ARG A 49 16.26 -20.57 -0.60
N GLN A 50 15.02 -20.67 -0.15
CA GLN A 50 14.38 -21.94 0.24
C GLN A 50 13.66 -22.62 -0.93
N GLY A 51 13.40 -21.91 -2.03
CA GLY A 51 12.80 -22.42 -3.24
C GLY A 51 13.86 -22.85 -4.25
N LYS A 52 14.13 -24.15 -4.35
CA LYS A 52 14.67 -24.97 -5.46
C LYS A 52 15.55 -24.22 -6.49
N ALA A 53 16.74 -24.80 -6.75
CA ALA A 53 17.77 -24.38 -7.70
C ALA A 53 17.28 -23.74 -9.00
N PRO A 54 18.04 -22.75 -9.55
CA PRO A 54 17.63 -22.00 -10.72
C PRO A 54 17.70 -22.86 -11.98
N GLY A 55 16.55 -23.31 -12.45
CA GLY A 55 16.37 -23.64 -13.84
C GLY A 55 16.37 -22.33 -14.63
N GLU A 56 17.20 -22.25 -15.64
CA GLU A 56 17.39 -21.15 -16.58
C GLU A 56 16.07 -20.47 -16.93
N ARG A 57 15.90 -19.22 -16.52
CA ARG A 57 14.82 -18.36 -16.98
C ARG A 57 15.40 -17.36 -17.96
N SER A 58 15.06 -17.59 -19.22
CA SER A 58 15.23 -16.66 -20.34
C SER A 58 14.68 -15.27 -20.01
N PRO A 59 15.24 -14.16 -20.56
CA PRO A 59 14.80 -12.81 -20.22
C PRO A 59 13.36 -12.56 -20.65
N ALA A 60 12.56 -12.26 -19.68
CA ALA A 60 11.34 -11.46 -19.62
C ALA A 60 10.52 -11.26 -20.91
N GLU A 61 9.59 -12.14 -21.16
CA GLU A 61 8.27 -11.73 -21.65
C GLU A 61 7.39 -11.30 -20.44
N PRO A 62 6.49 -10.30 -20.62
CA PRO A 62 5.56 -9.93 -19.55
C PRO A 62 4.64 -11.13 -19.31
N HIS A 63 4.92 -11.87 -18.23
CA HIS A 63 4.09 -12.99 -17.83
C HIS A 63 2.68 -12.49 -17.47
N ARG A 64 1.79 -12.54 -18.45
CA ARG A 64 0.41 -12.91 -18.16
C ARG A 64 0.46 -14.34 -17.63
N ALA A 65 0.65 -14.49 -16.31
CA ALA A 65 0.31 -15.74 -15.69
C ALA A 65 -1.17 -15.99 -16.02
N PRO A 66 -1.52 -17.13 -16.65
CA PRO A 66 -2.94 -17.46 -16.80
C PRO A 66 -3.50 -17.52 -15.40
N TRP A 67 -4.47 -16.64 -15.12
CA TRP A 67 -5.21 -16.66 -13.87
C TRP A 67 -5.72 -18.09 -13.64
N PRO A 68 -5.63 -18.61 -12.41
CA PRO A 68 -6.27 -19.87 -12.09
C PRO A 68 -7.73 -19.80 -12.54
N LEU A 69 -8.19 -20.87 -13.18
CA LEU A 69 -9.62 -21.07 -13.48
C LEU A 69 -10.45 -20.75 -12.23
N PRO A 70 -11.72 -20.29 -12.36
CA PRO A 70 -12.57 -19.98 -11.21
C PRO A 70 -12.56 -21.15 -10.25
N GLY A 71 -11.77 -20.98 -9.20
CA GLY A 71 -11.69 -21.92 -8.07
C GLY A 71 -12.86 -21.70 -7.12
N PRO A 72 -12.99 -22.54 -6.10
CA PRO A 72 -13.99 -22.35 -5.06
C PRO A 72 -13.88 -20.95 -4.49
N ALA A 73 -15.02 -20.38 -4.08
CA ALA A 73 -15.15 -19.00 -3.60
C ALA A 73 -13.95 -18.56 -2.73
N PRO A 74 -13.41 -17.36 -2.95
CA PRO A 74 -12.19 -16.92 -2.28
C PRO A 74 -12.35 -17.09 -0.77
N ARG A 75 -11.43 -17.82 -0.15
CA ARG A 75 -11.37 -17.90 1.30
C ARG A 75 -10.86 -16.56 1.79
N LEU A 76 -11.72 -15.75 2.40
CA LEU A 76 -11.30 -14.53 3.05
C LEU A 76 -10.29 -14.89 4.15
N ARG A 77 -9.02 -14.66 3.88
CA ARG A 77 -7.94 -14.83 4.87
C ARG A 77 -7.95 -13.59 5.77
N THR A 78 -8.19 -13.80 7.03
CA THR A 78 -8.10 -12.71 8.02
C THR A 78 -6.66 -12.60 8.50
N LEU A 79 -6.07 -11.44 8.30
CA LEU A 79 -4.74 -11.12 8.82
C LEU A 79 -4.85 -10.29 10.11
N PRO A 80 -3.85 -10.38 11.00
CA PRO A 80 -3.80 -9.50 12.16
C PRO A 80 -3.75 -8.02 11.73
N PRO A 81 -4.43 -7.10 12.44
CA PRO A 81 -4.35 -5.67 12.15
C PRO A 81 -2.90 -5.16 12.07
N GLU A 82 -2.67 -4.23 11.15
CA GLU A 82 -1.35 -3.64 10.87
C GLU A 82 -0.25 -4.65 10.46
N SER A 83 -0.60 -5.92 10.20
CA SER A 83 0.34 -6.86 9.60
C SER A 83 0.66 -6.46 8.16
N MET A 84 1.84 -6.84 7.70
CA MET A 84 2.27 -6.53 6.34
C MET A 84 1.58 -7.46 5.35
N VAL A 85 0.83 -6.90 4.41
CA VAL A 85 0.22 -7.59 3.26
C VAL A 85 1.20 -7.64 2.09
N GLY A 86 1.86 -6.51 1.80
CA GLY A 86 2.75 -6.41 0.67
C GLY A 86 3.16 -4.98 0.34
N ARG A 87 3.40 -4.74 -0.95
CA ARG A 87 3.80 -3.45 -1.51
C ARG A 87 3.09 -3.21 -2.83
N VAL A 88 2.50 -2.04 -2.99
CA VAL A 88 1.90 -1.59 -4.25
C VAL A 88 2.84 -0.65 -4.97
N GLU A 89 2.95 -0.81 -6.28
CA GLU A 89 3.73 0.05 -7.17
C GLU A 89 2.91 0.42 -8.41
N ILE A 90 3.08 1.66 -8.87
CA ILE A 90 2.60 2.10 -10.19
C ILE A 90 3.82 2.70 -10.90
N PRO A 91 4.54 1.91 -11.70
CA PRO A 91 5.84 2.31 -12.24
C PRO A 91 5.79 3.60 -13.06
N ARG A 92 4.75 3.80 -13.88
CA ARG A 92 4.60 5.03 -14.69
C ARG A 92 4.50 6.29 -13.84
N LEU A 93 3.91 6.19 -12.66
CA LEU A 93 3.74 7.31 -11.74
C LEU A 93 4.90 7.45 -10.74
N GLY A 94 5.86 6.51 -10.71
CA GLY A 94 6.87 6.43 -9.67
C GLY A 94 6.27 6.26 -8.26
N MET A 95 5.05 5.74 -8.18
CA MET A 95 4.37 5.50 -6.91
C MET A 95 4.80 4.16 -6.35
N LYS A 96 5.13 4.15 -5.05
CA LYS A 96 5.48 2.97 -4.30
C LYS A 96 5.05 3.14 -2.86
N ALA A 97 4.35 2.16 -2.30
CA ALA A 97 3.92 2.19 -0.91
C ALA A 97 3.75 0.77 -0.35
N LEU A 98 4.01 0.61 0.95
CA LEU A 98 3.68 -0.63 1.67
C LEU A 98 2.16 -0.74 1.85
N ILE A 99 1.69 -1.98 1.94
CA ILE A 99 0.30 -2.32 2.24
C ILE A 99 0.28 -2.99 3.63
N LEU A 100 -0.53 -2.46 4.52
CA LEU A 100 -0.82 -3.05 5.83
C LEU A 100 -2.28 -3.52 5.88
N GLU A 101 -2.56 -4.51 6.70
CA GLU A 101 -3.92 -4.94 6.98
C GLU A 101 -4.66 -3.89 7.80
N GLY A 102 -5.89 -3.56 7.36
CA GLY A 102 -6.78 -2.64 8.03
C GLY A 102 -6.65 -1.18 7.60
N THR A 103 -7.68 -0.41 7.92
CA THR A 103 -7.83 1.00 7.54
C THR A 103 -7.89 1.94 8.74
N SER A 104 -7.31 1.54 9.88
CA SER A 104 -7.22 2.41 11.05
C SER A 104 -6.47 3.71 10.70
N SER A 105 -6.80 4.80 11.38
CA SER A 105 -6.11 6.08 11.20
C SER A 105 -4.59 5.96 11.41
N ARG A 106 -4.15 5.00 12.23
CA ARG A 106 -2.72 4.74 12.44
C ARG A 106 -2.10 4.05 11.24
N ALA A 107 -2.75 3.02 10.68
CA ALA A 107 -2.28 2.32 9.49
C ALA A 107 -2.20 3.29 8.29
N LEU A 108 -3.27 4.04 8.02
CA LEU A 108 -3.34 4.96 6.88
C LEU A 108 -2.36 6.15 6.96
N ARG A 109 -1.92 6.56 8.15
CA ARG A 109 -0.84 7.55 8.26
C ARG A 109 0.51 7.01 7.82
N ARG A 110 0.73 5.69 7.88
CA ARG A 110 2.03 5.05 7.67
C ARG A 110 2.16 4.28 6.37
N ALA A 111 1.03 3.81 5.82
CA ALA A 111 0.99 2.94 4.65
C ALA A 111 -0.34 3.07 3.90
N VAL A 112 -0.47 2.33 2.81
CA VAL A 112 -1.75 1.98 2.21
C VAL A 112 -2.38 0.88 3.07
N GLY A 113 -3.68 0.95 3.33
CA GLY A 113 -4.43 -0.06 4.08
C GLY A 113 -5.14 -1.02 3.14
N HIS A 114 -5.06 -2.31 3.40
CA HIS A 114 -5.97 -3.31 2.83
C HIS A 114 -7.31 -3.22 3.56
N ILE A 115 -8.40 -3.16 2.82
CA ILE A 115 -9.75 -3.03 3.38
C ILE A 115 -10.20 -4.41 3.87
N GLU A 116 -10.40 -4.52 5.18
CA GLU A 116 -10.87 -5.75 5.83
C GLU A 116 -12.15 -6.26 5.19
N GLY A 117 -12.24 -7.58 5.03
CA GLY A 117 -13.40 -8.21 4.39
C GLY A 117 -13.35 -8.25 2.85
N THR A 118 -12.36 -7.65 2.22
CA THR A 118 -12.05 -7.84 0.79
C THR A 118 -11.00 -8.94 0.61
N SER A 119 -10.81 -9.41 -0.63
CA SER A 119 -9.82 -10.46 -0.93
C SER A 119 -8.40 -9.94 -0.78
N LEU A 120 -7.46 -10.78 -0.36
CA LEU A 120 -6.05 -10.46 -0.45
C LEU A 120 -5.56 -10.52 -1.91
N PRO A 121 -4.50 -9.75 -2.26
CA PRO A 121 -3.91 -9.83 -3.59
C PRO A 121 -3.52 -11.27 -3.94
N GLY A 122 -4.03 -11.77 -5.07
CA GLY A 122 -3.77 -13.13 -5.53
C GLY A 122 -4.77 -14.20 -5.08
N ASP A 123 -5.63 -13.92 -4.11
CA ASP A 123 -6.64 -14.91 -3.63
C ASP A 123 -7.90 -14.96 -4.52
N GLY A 124 -7.96 -14.15 -5.57
CA GLY A 124 -9.16 -13.98 -6.40
C GLY A 124 -10.16 -13.00 -5.78
N GLY A 125 -11.22 -12.65 -6.51
CA GLY A 125 -12.17 -11.63 -6.04
C GLY A 125 -11.60 -10.22 -6.08
N ASN A 126 -12.23 -9.30 -5.35
CA ASN A 126 -11.85 -7.88 -5.33
C ASN A 126 -10.98 -7.56 -4.11
N THR A 127 -9.80 -7.04 -4.33
CA THR A 127 -8.90 -6.52 -3.30
C THR A 127 -9.13 -5.03 -3.13
N GLY A 128 -9.58 -4.61 -1.96
CA GLY A 128 -9.76 -3.20 -1.63
C GLY A 128 -8.51 -2.59 -1.01
N LEU A 129 -8.03 -1.47 -1.56
CA LEU A 129 -6.92 -0.70 -0.99
C LEU A 129 -7.36 0.73 -0.69
N ALA A 130 -7.06 1.22 0.51
CA ALA A 130 -7.32 2.58 0.93
C ALA A 130 -6.03 3.34 1.23
N GLY A 131 -6.01 4.61 0.91
CA GLY A 131 -4.86 5.47 1.19
C GLY A 131 -5.23 6.94 1.22
N HIS A 132 -4.48 7.73 1.97
CA HIS A 132 -4.68 9.17 1.98
C HIS A 132 -4.32 9.78 0.63
N ARG A 133 -5.27 10.52 0.06
CA ARG A 133 -5.14 11.21 -1.23
C ARG A 133 -3.93 12.13 -1.30
N ASP A 134 -3.62 12.83 -0.21
CA ASP A 134 -2.57 13.83 -0.20
C ASP A 134 -1.18 13.26 0.15
N THR A 135 -1.09 11.95 0.39
CA THR A 135 0.16 11.27 0.72
C THR A 135 0.46 10.13 -0.27
N PHE A 136 0.14 8.90 0.09
CA PHE A 136 0.47 7.72 -0.71
C PHE A 136 -0.22 7.73 -2.08
N PHE A 137 -1.48 8.17 -2.13
CA PHE A 137 -2.27 8.21 -3.37
C PHE A 137 -2.23 9.56 -4.10
N ARG A 138 -1.32 10.47 -3.69
CA ARG A 138 -1.18 11.77 -4.35
C ARG A 138 -0.92 11.67 -5.85
N GLN A 139 -0.19 10.65 -6.28
CA GLN A 139 0.14 10.42 -7.68
C GLN A 139 -1.04 9.87 -8.49
N LEU A 140 -2.06 9.28 -7.85
CA LEU A 140 -3.22 8.71 -8.54
C LEU A 140 -4.04 9.74 -9.31
N LYS A 141 -3.92 11.04 -9.00
CA LYS A 141 -4.53 12.10 -9.83
C LYS A 141 -4.09 12.07 -11.30
N ASN A 142 -2.95 11.43 -11.59
CA ASN A 142 -2.37 11.30 -12.93
C ASN A 142 -2.49 9.87 -13.48
N ILE A 143 -3.32 9.02 -12.87
CA ILE A 143 -3.53 7.66 -13.34
C ILE A 143 -4.33 7.66 -14.62
N ASN A 144 -3.97 6.77 -15.54
CA ASN A 144 -4.65 6.62 -16.84
C ASN A 144 -5.17 5.19 -16.96
N LEU A 145 -6.20 5.04 -17.81
CA LEU A 145 -6.62 3.72 -18.25
C LEU A 145 -5.46 2.99 -18.93
N GLY A 146 -5.29 1.72 -18.65
CA GLY A 146 -4.18 0.90 -19.14
C GLY A 146 -2.91 0.96 -18.29
N ASP A 147 -2.82 1.82 -17.27
CA ASP A 147 -1.70 1.77 -16.32
C ASP A 147 -1.64 0.44 -15.60
N VAL A 148 -0.44 -0.01 -15.31
CA VAL A 148 -0.21 -1.23 -14.53
C VAL A 148 -0.01 -0.86 -13.07
N ILE A 149 -0.82 -1.48 -12.21
CA ILE A 149 -0.66 -1.48 -10.75
C ILE A 149 -0.08 -2.83 -10.36
N ARG A 150 1.10 -2.84 -9.83
CA ARG A 150 1.81 -4.05 -9.41
C ARG A 150 1.74 -4.20 -7.91
N VAL A 151 1.31 -5.37 -7.44
CA VAL A 151 1.27 -5.70 -6.03
C VAL A 151 2.24 -6.85 -5.76
N HIS A 152 3.23 -6.59 -4.92
CA HIS A 152 4.17 -7.59 -4.43
C HIS A 152 3.71 -8.08 -3.06
N THR A 153 3.54 -9.37 -2.91
CA THR A 153 3.25 -10.04 -1.64
C THR A 153 4.31 -11.09 -1.36
N LEU A 154 4.22 -11.76 -0.21
CA LEU A 154 5.06 -12.94 0.05
C LEU A 154 4.65 -14.13 -0.82
N ASP A 155 3.40 -14.21 -1.28
CA ASP A 155 2.90 -15.30 -2.11
C ASP A 155 3.21 -15.10 -3.61
N GLY A 156 3.60 -13.88 -4.03
CA GLY A 156 3.94 -13.58 -5.42
C GLY A 156 3.77 -12.12 -5.83
N MET A 157 3.85 -11.90 -7.12
CA MET A 157 3.68 -10.60 -7.76
C MET A 157 2.47 -10.66 -8.68
N PHE A 158 1.57 -9.68 -8.54
CA PHE A 158 0.31 -9.59 -9.25
C PHE A 158 0.20 -8.24 -9.94
N ASP A 159 -0.03 -8.27 -11.24
CA ASP A 159 -0.22 -7.08 -12.07
C ASP A 159 -1.72 -6.90 -12.37
N TYR A 160 -2.23 -5.70 -12.08
CA TYR A 160 -3.59 -5.26 -12.38
C TYR A 160 -3.53 -4.13 -13.39
N VAL A 161 -4.43 -4.12 -14.35
CA VAL A 161 -4.53 -3.05 -15.34
C VAL A 161 -5.69 -2.14 -14.98
N VAL A 162 -5.47 -0.84 -15.00
CA VAL A 162 -6.52 0.15 -14.73
C VAL A 162 -7.54 0.13 -15.85
N GLU A 163 -8.75 -0.31 -15.55
CA GLU A 163 -9.88 -0.38 -16.49
C GLU A 163 -10.83 0.80 -16.36
N SER A 164 -10.94 1.36 -15.16
CA SER A 164 -11.81 2.51 -14.90
C SER A 164 -11.29 3.36 -13.75
N THR A 165 -11.69 4.61 -13.74
CA THR A 165 -11.47 5.54 -12.62
C THR A 165 -12.76 6.30 -12.36
N GLY A 166 -13.03 6.65 -11.12
CA GLY A 166 -14.24 7.37 -10.78
C GLY A 166 -14.22 7.97 -9.38
N VAL A 167 -15.12 8.90 -9.15
CA VAL A 167 -15.42 9.43 -7.83
C VAL A 167 -16.75 8.85 -7.40
N VAL A 168 -16.77 8.18 -6.26
CA VAL A 168 -17.96 7.58 -5.68
C VAL A 168 -18.31 8.24 -4.37
N ALA A 169 -19.59 8.29 -4.03
CA ALA A 169 -20.03 8.73 -2.70
C ALA A 169 -19.59 7.71 -1.63
N PRO A 170 -19.32 8.14 -0.40
CA PRO A 170 -18.87 7.25 0.69
C PRO A 170 -19.79 6.07 0.97
N GLU A 171 -21.07 6.22 0.67
CA GLU A 171 -22.11 5.20 0.85
C GLU A 171 -22.08 4.10 -0.21
N ARG A 172 -21.36 4.32 -1.32
CA ARG A 172 -21.24 3.38 -2.45
C ARG A 172 -20.23 2.28 -2.15
N ILE A 173 -20.51 1.47 -1.13
CA ILE A 173 -19.65 0.35 -0.71
C ILE A 173 -19.67 -0.83 -1.69
N GLU A 174 -20.61 -0.85 -2.64
CA GLU A 174 -20.75 -1.89 -3.65
C GLU A 174 -19.50 -1.99 -4.55
N VAL A 175 -18.70 -0.92 -4.65
CA VAL A 175 -17.41 -0.95 -5.38
C VAL A 175 -16.41 -1.95 -4.77
N LEU A 176 -16.62 -2.35 -3.52
CA LEU A 176 -15.80 -3.33 -2.80
C LEU A 176 -16.36 -4.75 -2.85
N ASN A 177 -17.52 -4.95 -3.47
CA ASN A 177 -18.10 -6.27 -3.58
C ASN A 177 -17.15 -7.26 -4.27
N ALA A 178 -17.25 -8.52 -3.88
CA ALA A 178 -16.48 -9.60 -4.50
C ALA A 178 -16.79 -9.67 -6.00
N THR A 179 -15.75 -9.87 -6.80
CA THR A 179 -15.82 -10.04 -8.25
C THR A 179 -15.58 -11.51 -8.65
N ALA A 180 -16.08 -11.91 -9.79
CA ALA A 180 -15.86 -13.26 -10.32
C ALA A 180 -14.39 -13.49 -10.77
N SER A 181 -13.72 -12.43 -11.17
CA SER A 181 -12.31 -12.41 -11.56
C SER A 181 -11.52 -11.55 -10.57
N PRO A 182 -10.20 -11.79 -10.43
CA PRO A 182 -9.36 -10.95 -9.59
C PRO A 182 -9.41 -9.50 -10.02
N ALA A 183 -9.70 -8.61 -9.07
CA ALA A 183 -9.77 -7.17 -9.26
C ALA A 183 -9.06 -6.44 -8.11
N LEU A 184 -8.72 -5.17 -8.36
CA LEU A 184 -8.15 -4.25 -7.40
C LEU A 184 -8.94 -2.95 -7.41
N THR A 185 -9.46 -2.54 -6.28
CA THR A 185 -10.23 -1.30 -6.08
C THR A 185 -9.56 -0.39 -5.06
#